data_8a8d3c8d452810de57ced36a9b5e500f
#
_entry.id   8a8d3c8d452810de57ced36a9b5e500f
#
_cell.length_a   1.000
_cell.length_b   1.000
_cell.length_c   1.000
_cell.angle_alpha   90.00
_cell.angle_beta   90.00
_cell.angle_gamma   90.00
#
_symmetry.space_group_name_H-M   'P 1'
#
loop_
_entity.id
_entity.type
_entity.pdbx_description
1 polymer ?
#
loop_
_entity_poly.entity_id
_entity_poly.type
_entity_poly.pdbx_seq_one_letter_code
_entity_poly.pdbx_strand_id
1 'polypeptide(L)'
;MRRAVAPAEKLRLLNALVASAIAVFFLAHSALGTASLFVEGLVNSVPWLVWAMFGAAGAHVLASVGATALMLTDTERPPSSRKKRHFVLKWATGSVLAATIAVHLFCILCPGNLPVFPHQTKVSFLLLLAALAWHVGIATKSLARDLGIGKRTRDVMRAAYVLTVFALIARVVLAS
;
A
#
# COMPACT_ATOMS: atom_id res chain seq x y z
N MET A 1 -25.22 17.98 21.67
CA MET A 1 -23.77 18.18 21.94
C MET A 1 -22.96 17.26 21.00
N ARG A 2 -22.22 17.81 20.03
CA ARG A 2 -21.30 17.02 19.19
C ARG A 2 -20.06 16.69 20.04
N ARG A 3 -19.83 15.42 20.35
CA ARG A 3 -18.57 14.99 21.01
C ARG A 3 -17.39 15.42 20.10
N ALA A 4 -16.43 16.13 20.66
CA ALA A 4 -15.18 16.43 19.94
C ALA A 4 -14.53 15.10 19.54
N VAL A 5 -14.19 14.96 18.25
CA VAL A 5 -13.55 13.76 17.72
C VAL A 5 -12.15 13.68 18.31
N ALA A 6 -11.82 12.56 18.95
CA ALA A 6 -10.53 12.36 19.60
C ALA A 6 -9.36 12.48 18.58
N PRO A 7 -8.19 13.03 18.96
CA PRO A 7 -7.05 13.21 18.05
C PRO A 7 -6.65 11.92 17.31
N ALA A 8 -6.68 10.79 17.98
CA ALA A 8 -6.39 9.48 17.38
C ALA A 8 -7.39 9.08 16.28
N GLU A 9 -8.66 9.47 16.39
CA GLU A 9 -9.68 9.21 15.37
C GLU A 9 -9.46 10.07 14.14
N LYS A 10 -9.07 11.34 14.33
CA LYS A 10 -8.73 12.25 13.22
C LYS A 10 -7.53 11.73 12.42
N LEU A 11 -6.46 11.29 13.12
CA LEU A 11 -5.29 10.70 12.47
C LEU A 11 -5.62 9.38 11.76
N ARG A 12 -6.51 8.57 12.28
CA ARG A 12 -6.97 7.34 11.61
C ARG A 12 -7.74 7.65 10.34
N LEU A 13 -8.63 8.64 10.37
CA LEU A 13 -9.35 9.07 9.18
C LEU A 13 -8.39 9.65 8.13
N LEU A 14 -7.48 10.54 8.53
CA LEU A 14 -6.43 11.05 7.65
C LEU A 14 -5.62 9.91 7.02
N ASN A 15 -5.16 8.97 7.82
CA ASN A 15 -4.43 7.80 7.36
C ASN A 15 -5.24 6.96 6.36
N ALA A 16 -6.55 6.81 6.57
CA ALA A 16 -7.43 6.10 5.67
C ALA A 16 -7.60 6.83 4.32
N LEU A 17 -7.71 8.15 4.34
CA LEU A 17 -7.79 8.98 3.12
C LEU A 17 -6.48 8.91 2.32
N VAL A 18 -5.33 9.04 3.00
CA VAL A 18 -4.01 8.94 2.36
C VAL A 18 -3.78 7.55 1.78
N ALA A 19 -4.15 6.48 2.50
CA ALA A 19 -4.07 5.10 1.99
C ALA A 19 -4.96 4.89 0.74
N SER A 20 -6.12 5.53 0.69
CA SER A 20 -6.99 5.51 -0.49
C SER A 20 -6.38 6.25 -1.68
N ALA A 21 -5.73 7.38 -1.45
CA ALA A 21 -4.99 8.11 -2.49
C ALA A 21 -3.82 7.27 -3.04
N ILE A 22 -3.06 6.59 -2.16
CA ILE A 22 -2.00 5.66 -2.59
C ILE A 22 -2.57 4.57 -3.49
N ALA A 23 -3.73 3.99 -3.14
CA ALA A 23 -4.37 2.96 -3.96
C ALA A 23 -4.74 3.49 -5.36
N VAL A 24 -5.24 4.72 -5.46
CA VAL A 24 -5.55 5.36 -6.75
C VAL A 24 -4.28 5.61 -7.56
N PHE A 25 -3.23 6.15 -6.94
CA PHE A 25 -1.94 6.37 -7.61
C PHE A 25 -1.31 5.06 -8.07
N PHE A 26 -1.39 4.00 -7.25
CA PHE A 26 -0.91 2.68 -7.62
C PHE A 26 -1.65 2.13 -8.84
N LEU A 27 -2.98 2.24 -8.89
CA LEU A 27 -3.78 1.81 -10.04
C LEU A 27 -3.42 2.60 -11.30
N ALA A 28 -3.27 3.93 -11.19
CA ALA A 28 -2.86 4.79 -12.29
C ALA A 28 -1.46 4.42 -12.79
N HIS A 29 -0.49 4.24 -11.90
CA HIS A 29 0.87 3.82 -12.25
C HIS A 29 0.88 2.44 -12.93
N SER A 30 0.11 1.49 -12.42
CA SER A 30 -0.02 0.15 -13.00
C SER A 30 -0.68 0.18 -14.38
N ALA A 31 -1.69 1.02 -14.58
CA ALA A 31 -2.36 1.21 -15.87
C ALA A 31 -1.39 1.83 -16.91
N LEU A 32 -0.66 2.88 -16.51
CA LEU A 32 0.36 3.51 -17.36
C LEU A 32 1.49 2.53 -17.72
N GLY A 33 1.99 1.76 -16.74
CA GLY A 33 2.98 0.71 -16.99
C GLY A 33 2.45 -0.39 -17.90
N THR A 34 1.14 -0.65 -17.92
CA THR A 34 0.52 -1.57 -18.87
C THR A 34 0.43 -0.94 -20.27
N ALA A 35 -0.03 0.30 -20.35
CA ALA A 35 -0.15 1.01 -21.62
C ALA A 35 1.20 1.28 -22.28
N SER A 36 2.29 1.45 -21.51
CA SER A 36 3.65 1.64 -22.03
C SER A 36 4.22 0.44 -22.81
N LEU A 37 3.56 -0.73 -22.71
CA LEU A 37 3.89 -1.86 -23.58
C LEU A 37 3.47 -1.62 -25.05
N PHE A 38 2.51 -0.74 -25.27
CA PHE A 38 1.96 -0.41 -26.59
C PHE A 38 2.39 0.98 -27.06
N VAL A 39 2.75 1.87 -26.12
CA VAL A 39 3.15 3.25 -26.41
C VAL A 39 4.46 3.52 -25.69
N GLU A 40 5.55 3.58 -26.43
CA GLU A 40 6.89 3.81 -25.91
C GLU A 40 6.98 5.16 -25.19
N GLY A 41 7.64 5.18 -24.03
CA GLY A 41 7.87 6.40 -23.25
C GLY A 41 6.69 6.89 -22.42
N LEU A 42 5.51 6.26 -22.48
CA LEU A 42 4.31 6.74 -21.76
C LEU A 42 4.52 6.83 -20.24
N VAL A 43 5.23 5.89 -19.63
CA VAL A 43 5.53 5.92 -18.18
C VAL A 43 6.41 7.11 -17.83
N ASN A 44 7.32 7.49 -18.72
CA ASN A 44 8.25 8.59 -18.51
C ASN A 44 7.60 9.97 -18.69
N SER A 45 6.39 10.03 -19.26
CA SER A 45 5.65 11.27 -19.46
C SER A 45 5.01 11.84 -18.20
N VAL A 46 4.92 11.03 -17.12
CA VAL A 46 4.28 11.43 -15.86
C VAL A 46 5.15 11.15 -14.63
N PRO A 47 6.38 11.68 -14.55
CA PRO A 47 7.29 11.41 -13.44
C PRO A 47 6.74 11.91 -12.09
N TRP A 48 5.92 12.97 -12.10
CA TRP A 48 5.28 13.50 -10.91
C TRP A 48 4.40 12.46 -10.17
N LEU A 49 3.84 11.48 -10.91
CA LEU A 49 3.01 10.43 -10.32
C LEU A 49 3.80 9.57 -9.32
N VAL A 50 5.05 9.24 -9.65
CA VAL A 50 5.95 8.48 -8.78
C VAL A 50 6.27 9.29 -7.51
N TRP A 51 6.60 10.57 -7.66
CA TRP A 51 6.88 11.44 -6.51
C TRP A 51 5.65 11.67 -5.63
N ALA A 52 4.46 11.80 -6.22
CA ALA A 52 3.20 11.88 -5.48
C ALA A 52 2.94 10.59 -4.67
N MET A 53 3.22 9.42 -5.25
CA MET A 53 3.14 8.13 -4.53
C MET A 53 4.10 8.08 -3.33
N PHE A 54 5.36 8.53 -3.49
CA PHE A 54 6.31 8.59 -2.38
C PHE A 54 5.88 9.56 -1.29
N GLY A 55 5.43 10.75 -1.65
CA GLY A 55 4.90 11.72 -0.69
C GLY A 55 3.70 11.16 0.09
N ALA A 56 2.76 10.54 -0.61
CA ALA A 56 1.60 9.89 0.01
C ALA A 56 2.01 8.70 0.91
N ALA A 57 2.97 7.88 0.49
CA ALA A 57 3.48 6.77 1.30
C ALA A 57 4.14 7.28 2.58
N GLY A 58 4.97 8.33 2.51
CA GLY A 58 5.54 8.99 3.68
C GLY A 58 4.49 9.52 4.64
N ALA A 59 3.47 10.24 4.11
CA ALA A 59 2.35 10.73 4.90
C ALA A 59 1.55 9.60 5.55
N HIS A 60 1.35 8.46 4.84
CA HIS A 60 0.70 7.26 5.38
C HIS A 60 1.48 6.67 6.56
N VAL A 61 2.80 6.55 6.43
CA VAL A 61 3.66 6.05 7.51
C VAL A 61 3.56 6.97 8.72
N LEU A 62 3.74 8.29 8.55
CA LEU A 62 3.68 9.26 9.65
C LEU A 62 2.32 9.25 10.36
N ALA A 63 1.22 9.26 9.61
CA ALA A 63 -0.13 9.18 10.16
C ALA A 63 -0.38 7.85 10.90
N SER A 64 0.15 6.73 10.37
CA SER A 64 0.05 5.41 11.02
C SER A 64 0.84 5.34 12.33
N VAL A 65 2.06 5.89 12.35
CA VAL A 65 2.89 6.00 13.57
C VAL A 65 2.16 6.83 14.61
N GLY A 66 1.75 8.05 14.25
CA GLY A 66 1.08 8.97 15.16
C GLY A 66 -0.23 8.38 15.73
N ALA A 67 -1.08 7.81 14.86
CA ALA A 67 -2.33 7.18 15.32
C ALA A 67 -2.08 5.99 16.25
N THR A 68 -1.05 5.17 15.95
CA THR A 68 -0.70 4.01 16.79
C THR A 68 -0.13 4.47 18.13
N ALA A 69 0.78 5.44 18.13
CA ALA A 69 1.35 6.00 19.36
C ALA A 69 0.26 6.54 20.30
N LEU A 70 -0.62 7.41 19.78
CA LEU A 70 -1.75 7.94 20.57
C LEU A 70 -2.67 6.87 21.13
N MET A 71 -2.91 5.78 20.38
CA MET A 71 -3.75 4.68 20.85
C MET A 71 -3.05 3.79 21.88
N LEU A 72 -1.73 3.66 21.84
CA LEU A 72 -0.96 2.87 22.81
C LEU A 72 -0.74 3.63 24.11
N THR A 73 -0.70 4.95 24.08
CA THR A 73 -0.54 5.83 25.24
C THR A 73 -1.87 6.21 25.90
N ASP A 74 -3.00 5.82 25.34
CA ASP A 74 -4.33 6.04 25.94
C ASP A 74 -4.51 5.15 27.17
N THR A 75 -4.36 5.75 28.36
CA THR A 75 -4.49 5.08 29.66
C THR A 75 -5.95 4.87 30.05
N GLU A 76 -6.88 5.70 29.56
CA GLU A 76 -8.30 5.56 29.88
C GLU A 76 -8.94 4.40 29.09
N ARG A 77 -8.45 4.15 27.87
CA ARG A 77 -8.97 3.10 26.98
C ARG A 77 -7.85 2.27 26.35
N PRO A 78 -7.12 1.49 27.14
CA PRO A 78 -6.00 0.72 26.64
C PRO A 78 -6.45 -0.28 25.55
N PRO A 79 -5.68 -0.45 24.48
CA PRO A 79 -6.04 -1.38 23.42
C PRO A 79 -6.01 -2.83 23.89
N SER A 80 -7.03 -3.61 23.54
CA SER A 80 -7.08 -5.05 23.82
C SER A 80 -5.89 -5.79 23.18
N SER A 81 -5.52 -6.96 23.71
CA SER A 81 -4.45 -7.80 23.17
C SER A 81 -4.66 -8.16 21.70
N ARG A 82 -5.91 -8.40 21.28
CA ARG A 82 -6.27 -8.62 19.88
C ARG A 82 -5.95 -7.40 19.01
N LYS A 83 -6.22 -6.19 19.51
CA LYS A 83 -5.95 -4.94 18.79
C LYS A 83 -4.44 -4.68 18.68
N LYS A 84 -3.67 -4.93 19.76
CA LYS A 84 -2.21 -4.86 19.77
C LYS A 84 -1.60 -5.80 18.73
N ARG A 85 -2.01 -7.08 18.72
CA ARG A 85 -1.56 -8.05 17.72
C ARG A 85 -1.85 -7.61 16.28
N HIS A 86 -3.01 -7.00 16.04
CA HIS A 86 -3.36 -6.48 14.71
C HIS A 86 -2.47 -5.30 14.30
N PHE A 87 -2.07 -4.44 15.24
CA PHE A 87 -1.09 -3.38 14.97
C PHE A 87 0.26 -3.96 14.60
N VAL A 88 0.79 -4.88 15.40
CA VAL A 88 2.07 -5.53 15.11
C VAL A 88 2.06 -6.15 13.71
N LEU A 89 0.99 -6.86 13.34
CA LEU A 89 0.87 -7.47 12.03
C LEU A 89 0.85 -6.44 10.88
N LYS A 90 0.14 -5.32 11.06
CA LYS A 90 0.15 -4.23 10.09
C LYS A 90 1.53 -3.60 9.92
N TRP A 91 2.23 -3.38 11.02
CA TRP A 91 3.59 -2.82 11.00
C TRP A 91 4.57 -3.78 10.34
N ALA A 92 4.53 -5.07 10.70
CA ALA A 92 5.39 -6.08 10.10
C ALA A 92 5.19 -6.16 8.57
N THR A 93 3.92 -6.24 8.12
CA THR A 93 3.64 -6.29 6.67
C THR A 93 3.95 -4.98 5.95
N GLY A 94 3.77 -3.82 6.61
CA GLY A 94 4.17 -2.53 6.07
C GLY A 94 5.68 -2.39 5.92
N SER A 95 6.46 -2.88 6.88
CA SER A 95 7.93 -2.92 6.79
C SER A 95 8.42 -3.83 5.67
N VAL A 96 7.81 -5.01 5.51
CA VAL A 96 8.11 -5.90 4.38
C VAL A 96 7.80 -5.22 3.05
N LEU A 97 6.65 -4.54 2.95
CA LEU A 97 6.29 -3.78 1.75
C LEU A 97 7.29 -2.66 1.46
N ALA A 98 7.70 -1.89 2.46
CA ALA A 98 8.70 -0.83 2.29
C ALA A 98 10.05 -1.39 1.81
N ALA A 99 10.51 -2.52 2.36
CA ALA A 99 11.72 -3.19 1.93
C ALA A 99 11.62 -3.68 0.47
N THR A 100 10.49 -4.27 0.08
CA THR A 100 10.30 -4.73 -1.32
C THR A 100 10.19 -3.57 -2.30
N ILE A 101 9.62 -2.42 -1.91
CA ILE A 101 9.65 -1.18 -2.71
C ILE A 101 11.10 -0.72 -2.92
N ALA A 102 11.91 -0.68 -1.88
CA ALA A 102 13.31 -0.28 -1.97
C ALA A 102 14.12 -1.21 -2.89
N VAL A 103 13.93 -2.53 -2.78
CA VAL A 103 14.57 -3.51 -3.68
C VAL A 103 14.11 -3.30 -5.12
N HIS A 104 12.80 -3.11 -5.35
CA HIS A 104 12.26 -2.90 -6.68
C HIS A 104 12.84 -1.64 -7.34
N LEU A 105 12.90 -0.54 -6.59
CA LEU A 105 13.51 0.71 -7.05
C LEU A 105 15.00 0.53 -7.36
N PHE A 106 15.74 -0.15 -6.49
CA PHE A 106 17.15 -0.42 -6.72
C PHE A 106 17.37 -1.22 -8.01
N CYS A 107 16.56 -2.24 -8.26
CA CYS A 107 16.63 -3.03 -9.49
C CYS A 107 16.34 -2.22 -10.76
N ILE A 108 15.50 -1.17 -10.65
CA ILE A 108 15.16 -0.29 -11.79
C ILE A 108 16.22 0.79 -12.00
N LEU A 109 16.68 1.42 -10.90
CA LEU A 109 17.57 2.59 -10.97
C LEU A 109 19.04 2.21 -11.17
N CYS A 110 19.43 1.00 -10.77
CA CYS A 110 20.80 0.49 -10.82
C CYS A 110 20.89 -0.82 -11.61
N PRO A 111 20.45 -0.86 -12.90
CA PRO A 111 20.54 -2.06 -13.71
C PRO A 111 22.00 -2.44 -13.90
N GLY A 112 22.38 -3.66 -13.54
CA GLY A 112 23.74 -4.18 -13.65
C GLY A 112 24.59 -4.17 -12.39
N ASN A 113 24.16 -3.52 -11.30
CA ASN A 113 24.89 -3.53 -10.04
C ASN A 113 24.56 -4.74 -9.14
N LEU A 114 23.61 -5.56 -9.52
CA LEU A 114 23.32 -6.85 -8.88
C LEU A 114 23.71 -7.98 -9.83
N PRO A 115 24.88 -8.61 -9.66
CA PRO A 115 25.38 -9.62 -10.60
C PRO A 115 24.68 -10.99 -10.51
N VAL A 116 23.64 -11.14 -9.70
CA VAL A 116 23.33 -12.46 -9.16
C VAL A 116 22.11 -13.16 -9.79
N PHE A 117 21.15 -12.44 -10.41
CA PHE A 117 19.95 -13.12 -10.90
C PHE A 117 19.49 -12.66 -12.30
N PRO A 118 19.44 -13.57 -13.27
CA PRO A 118 18.66 -13.34 -14.47
C PRO A 118 17.22 -13.03 -14.06
N HIS A 119 16.59 -12.04 -14.69
CA HIS A 119 15.22 -11.59 -14.40
C HIS A 119 14.98 -10.93 -13.02
N GLN A 120 16.01 -10.35 -12.40
CA GLN A 120 15.91 -9.66 -11.09
C GLN A 120 14.76 -8.65 -11.02
N THR A 121 14.48 -7.91 -12.10
CA THR A 121 13.37 -6.95 -12.15
C THR A 121 12.01 -7.65 -12.04
N LYS A 122 11.83 -8.81 -12.70
CA LYS A 122 10.59 -9.61 -12.59
C LYS A 122 10.40 -10.16 -11.18
N VAL A 123 11.46 -10.72 -10.60
CA VAL A 123 11.42 -11.26 -9.23
C VAL A 123 11.11 -10.16 -8.23
N SER A 124 11.77 -8.99 -8.32
CA SER A 124 11.50 -7.86 -7.44
C SER A 124 10.06 -7.36 -7.55
N PHE A 125 9.50 -7.34 -8.75
CA PHE A 125 8.11 -6.97 -8.99
C PHE A 125 7.12 -7.98 -8.40
N LEU A 126 7.38 -9.28 -8.54
CA LEU A 126 6.54 -10.33 -7.94
C LEU A 126 6.57 -10.27 -6.41
N LEU A 127 7.74 -10.06 -5.81
CA LEU A 127 7.88 -9.86 -4.37
C LEU A 127 7.12 -8.61 -3.89
N LEU A 128 7.20 -7.51 -4.65
CA LEU A 128 6.44 -6.30 -4.36
C LEU A 128 4.93 -6.54 -4.41
N LEU A 129 4.44 -7.23 -5.44
CA LEU A 129 3.01 -7.58 -5.55
C LEU A 129 2.54 -8.47 -4.40
N ALA A 130 3.33 -9.48 -4.02
CA ALA A 130 3.01 -10.36 -2.90
C ALA A 130 2.96 -9.60 -1.57
N ALA A 131 3.94 -8.72 -1.30
CA ALA A 131 3.99 -7.89 -0.11
C ALA A 131 2.81 -6.89 -0.05
N LEU A 132 2.50 -6.28 -1.20
CA LEU A 132 1.36 -5.37 -1.35
C LEU A 132 0.04 -6.10 -1.09
N ALA A 133 -0.16 -7.28 -1.71
CA ALA A 133 -1.34 -8.11 -1.51
C ALA A 133 -1.54 -8.47 -0.04
N TRP A 134 -0.48 -8.83 0.64
CA TRP A 134 -0.51 -9.18 2.05
C TRP A 134 -0.86 -7.97 2.92
N HIS A 135 -0.14 -6.84 2.75
CA HIS A 135 -0.36 -5.63 3.54
C HIS A 135 -1.78 -5.07 3.36
N VAL A 136 -2.23 -4.91 2.11
CA VAL A 136 -3.57 -4.39 1.80
C VAL A 136 -4.66 -5.36 2.27
N GLY A 137 -4.47 -6.67 2.12
CA GLY A 137 -5.40 -7.68 2.61
C GLY A 137 -5.69 -7.56 4.10
N ILE A 138 -4.64 -7.33 4.91
CA ILE A 138 -4.77 -7.10 6.37
C ILE A 138 -5.39 -5.74 6.66
N ALA A 139 -5.01 -4.69 5.92
CA ALA A 139 -5.43 -3.32 6.18
C ALA A 139 -6.86 -3.02 5.75
N THR A 140 -7.39 -3.68 4.72
CA THR A 140 -8.69 -3.37 4.08
C THR A 140 -9.87 -3.28 5.06
N LYS A 141 -9.94 -4.21 6.03
CA LYS A 141 -11.05 -4.21 7.00
C LYS A 141 -11.04 -2.97 7.90
N SER A 142 -9.87 -2.51 8.31
CA SER A 142 -9.77 -1.30 9.14
C SER A 142 -9.94 -0.05 8.32
N LEU A 143 -9.39 0.00 7.11
CA LEU A 143 -9.56 1.08 6.16
C LEU A 143 -11.03 1.34 5.87
N ALA A 144 -11.77 0.31 5.48
CA ALA A 144 -13.19 0.41 5.19
C ALA A 144 -14.01 0.88 6.40
N ARG A 145 -13.67 0.42 7.61
CA ARG A 145 -14.33 0.88 8.82
C ARG A 145 -14.03 2.35 9.12
N ASP A 146 -12.78 2.76 8.97
CA ASP A 146 -12.32 4.12 9.27
C ASP A 146 -12.90 5.15 8.25
N LEU A 147 -13.26 4.68 7.06
CA LEU A 147 -13.99 5.44 6.02
C LEU A 147 -15.52 5.33 6.13
N GLY A 148 -16.06 4.59 7.08
CA GLY A 148 -17.51 4.37 7.20
C GLY A 148 -18.13 3.50 6.09
N ILE A 149 -17.31 2.72 5.38
CA ILE A 149 -17.76 1.89 4.23
C ILE A 149 -18.49 0.65 4.73
N GLY A 150 -19.69 0.41 4.22
CA GLY A 150 -20.53 -0.74 4.56
C GLY A 150 -19.93 -2.09 4.12
N LYS A 151 -20.45 -3.19 4.70
CA LYS A 151 -19.96 -4.55 4.46
C LYS A 151 -19.94 -4.92 2.98
N ARG A 152 -21.04 -4.68 2.25
CA ARG A 152 -21.20 -5.05 0.83
C ARG A 152 -20.11 -4.37 -0.04
N THR A 153 -19.97 -3.06 0.08
CA THR A 153 -18.95 -2.29 -0.66
C THR A 153 -17.55 -2.76 -0.34
N ARG A 154 -17.25 -3.05 0.93
CA ARG A 154 -15.96 -3.59 1.35
C ARG A 154 -15.66 -4.95 0.69
N ASP A 155 -16.65 -5.84 0.60
CA ASP A 155 -16.47 -7.16 0.01
C ASP A 155 -16.25 -7.04 -1.50
N VAL A 156 -16.93 -6.12 -2.18
CA VAL A 156 -16.68 -5.76 -3.60
C VAL A 156 -15.26 -5.20 -3.79
N MET A 157 -14.83 -4.25 -2.95
CA MET A 157 -13.48 -3.69 -3.02
C MET A 157 -12.40 -4.77 -2.85
N ARG A 158 -12.62 -5.75 -1.94
CA ARG A 158 -11.71 -6.88 -1.76
C ARG A 158 -11.64 -7.76 -3.00
N ALA A 159 -12.79 -8.11 -3.58
CA ALA A 159 -12.85 -8.92 -4.79
C ALA A 159 -12.14 -8.21 -5.95
N ALA A 160 -12.43 -6.92 -6.17
CA ALA A 160 -11.77 -6.12 -7.20
C ALA A 160 -10.24 -6.06 -6.99
N TYR A 161 -9.80 -5.86 -5.74
CA TYR A 161 -8.38 -5.85 -5.41
C TYR A 161 -7.70 -7.19 -5.69
N VAL A 162 -8.29 -8.30 -5.26
CA VAL A 162 -7.77 -9.64 -5.52
C VAL A 162 -7.67 -9.90 -7.02
N LEU A 163 -8.70 -9.59 -7.80
CA LEU A 163 -8.69 -9.72 -9.25
C LEU A 163 -7.58 -8.89 -9.91
N THR A 164 -7.38 -7.65 -9.45
CA THR A 164 -6.30 -6.78 -9.95
C THR A 164 -4.93 -7.39 -9.68
N VAL A 165 -4.67 -7.89 -8.46
CA VAL A 165 -3.40 -8.55 -8.12
C VAL A 165 -3.18 -9.79 -8.97
N PHE A 166 -4.20 -10.64 -9.16
CA PHE A 166 -4.09 -11.82 -10.02
C PHE A 166 -3.81 -11.45 -11.47
N ALA A 167 -4.47 -10.43 -12.01
CA ALA A 167 -4.23 -9.96 -13.38
C ALA A 167 -2.79 -9.45 -13.56
N LEU A 168 -2.25 -8.72 -12.57
CA LEU A 168 -0.87 -8.23 -12.60
C LEU A 168 0.15 -9.38 -12.52
N ILE A 169 -0.10 -10.38 -11.66
CA ILE A 169 0.76 -11.57 -11.56
C ILE A 169 0.73 -12.36 -12.88
N ALA A 170 -0.46 -12.64 -13.40
CA ALA A 170 -0.63 -13.36 -14.65
C ALA A 170 0.11 -12.65 -15.80
N ARG A 171 -0.01 -11.31 -15.88
CA ARG A 171 0.71 -10.50 -16.86
C ARG A 171 2.22 -10.69 -16.77
N VAL A 172 2.80 -10.64 -15.56
CA VAL A 172 4.26 -10.78 -15.37
C VAL A 172 4.74 -12.18 -15.77
N VAL A 173 3.94 -13.20 -15.48
CA VAL A 173 4.24 -14.59 -15.81
C VAL A 173 4.12 -14.84 -17.31
N LEU A 174 3.08 -14.31 -17.97
CA LEU A 174 2.81 -14.54 -19.39
C LEU A 174 3.67 -13.67 -20.33
N ALA A 175 4.19 -12.54 -19.86
CA ALA A 175 5.11 -11.68 -20.61
C ALA A 175 6.57 -12.17 -20.56
N SER A 176 6.77 -13.44 -20.23
CA SER A 176 8.10 -14.08 -20.08
C SER A 176 8.59 -14.66 -21.41
#